data_84584bea31c293cbd8721d201a4ee6e0
#
_entry.id   84584bea31c293cbd8721d201a4ee6e0
#
_cell.length_a   1.000
_cell.length_b   1.000
_cell.length_c   1.000
_cell.angle_alpha   90.00
_cell.angle_beta   90.00
_cell.angle_gamma   90.00
#
_symmetry.space_group_name_H-M   'P 1'
#
loop_
_entity.id
_entity.type
_entity.pdbx_description
1 polymer ?
#
loop_
_entity_poly.entity_id
_entity_poly.type
_entity_poly.pdbx_seq_one_letter_code
_entity_poly.pdbx_strand_id
1 'polypeptide(L)'
;TAQQGIDVSHHQGYIDWKTVASEGTVKFAYIKATEGATHQDTRYDYNIAAARENGIKVGSYHYFHPDVPVKEQAENFLHITCAYPQDLVPAIDIEECGGMSPQQICDSIAYFASLLQEQWHALPLIYTHQKFYNRYLQNSFNEYPLWIARYGFFLIKPRPQLEDDRTPDVWQYSNRGKVDGIKGRVDLNALRGTIKLNDLELVKQI
;
A
#
# COMPACT_ATOMS: atom_id res chain seq x y z
N THR A 1 -8.42 20.61 1.43
CA THR A 1 -9.04 19.27 1.50
C THR A 1 -7.96 18.23 1.38
N ALA A 2 -7.87 17.33 2.37
CA ALA A 2 -6.89 16.24 2.34
C ALA A 2 -7.14 15.36 1.10
N GLN A 3 -6.07 15.03 0.37
CA GLN A 3 -6.16 14.10 -0.76
C GLN A 3 -6.50 12.71 -0.23
N GLN A 4 -7.52 12.09 -0.78
CA GLN A 4 -8.01 10.79 -0.36
C GLN A 4 -7.69 9.71 -1.38
N GLY A 5 -7.43 8.51 -0.86
CA GLY A 5 -7.21 7.32 -1.64
C GLY A 5 -7.93 6.11 -1.08
N ILE A 6 -7.94 5.07 -1.88
CA ILE A 6 -8.47 3.77 -1.50
C ILE A 6 -7.40 2.70 -1.69
N ASP A 7 -7.54 1.57 -1.02
CA ASP A 7 -6.81 0.37 -1.38
C ASP A 7 -7.77 -0.80 -1.58
N VAL A 8 -7.51 -1.60 -2.58
CA VAL A 8 -8.43 -2.62 -3.08
C VAL A 8 -7.70 -3.92 -3.43
N SER A 9 -8.47 -5.00 -3.42
CA SER A 9 -8.07 -6.31 -3.88
C SER A 9 -9.27 -7.02 -4.52
N HIS A 10 -9.14 -8.31 -4.79
CA HIS A 10 -10.28 -9.15 -5.22
C HIS A 10 -11.45 -9.12 -4.23
N HIS A 11 -11.21 -8.78 -2.96
CA HIS A 11 -12.27 -8.72 -1.95
C HIS A 11 -13.37 -7.72 -2.29
N GLN A 12 -13.06 -6.65 -3.04
CA GLN A 12 -14.05 -5.68 -3.49
C GLN A 12 -14.85 -6.17 -4.70
N GLY A 13 -14.49 -7.32 -5.29
CA GLY A 13 -15.15 -7.82 -6.48
C GLY A 13 -14.95 -6.93 -7.69
N TYR A 14 -15.95 -6.86 -8.55
CA TYR A 14 -15.93 -5.94 -9.69
C TYR A 14 -16.08 -4.50 -9.22
N ILE A 15 -15.18 -3.65 -9.72
CA ILE A 15 -15.20 -2.21 -9.43
C ILE A 15 -15.50 -1.44 -10.72
N ASP A 16 -16.48 -0.56 -10.68
CA ASP A 16 -16.76 0.38 -11.75
C ASP A 16 -15.87 1.63 -11.57
N TRP A 17 -14.66 1.57 -12.10
CA TRP A 17 -13.66 2.64 -11.92
C TRP A 17 -14.09 3.97 -12.55
N LYS A 18 -14.91 3.95 -13.57
CA LYS A 18 -15.48 5.18 -14.15
C LYS A 18 -16.36 5.90 -13.12
N THR A 19 -17.20 5.15 -12.42
CA THR A 19 -18.04 5.68 -11.36
C THR A 19 -17.19 6.13 -10.16
N VAL A 20 -16.20 5.34 -9.74
CA VAL A 20 -15.26 5.75 -8.67
C VAL A 20 -14.60 7.08 -8.98
N ALA A 21 -14.12 7.26 -10.21
CA ALA A 21 -13.45 8.49 -10.63
C ALA A 21 -14.39 9.69 -10.78
N SER A 22 -15.66 9.46 -11.09
CA SER A 22 -16.64 10.53 -11.37
C SER A 22 -16.93 11.42 -10.17
N GLU A 23 -16.82 10.89 -8.96
CA GLU A 23 -17.03 11.64 -7.72
C GLU A 23 -15.91 12.67 -7.43
N GLY A 24 -14.72 12.47 -7.99
CA GLY A 24 -13.60 13.37 -7.82
C GLY A 24 -12.95 13.36 -6.43
N THR A 25 -13.40 12.52 -5.51
CA THR A 25 -12.86 12.43 -4.15
C THR A 25 -11.68 11.46 -4.04
N VAL A 26 -11.70 10.37 -4.82
CA VAL A 26 -10.62 9.38 -4.86
C VAL A 26 -9.54 9.85 -5.83
N LYS A 27 -8.37 10.18 -5.32
CA LYS A 27 -7.24 10.69 -6.11
C LYS A 27 -6.22 9.63 -6.44
N PHE A 28 -6.10 8.62 -5.59
CA PHE A 28 -5.14 7.53 -5.77
C PHE A 28 -5.71 6.20 -5.26
N ALA A 29 -5.14 5.11 -5.76
CA ALA A 29 -5.49 3.76 -5.34
C ALA A 29 -4.24 2.89 -5.27
N TYR A 30 -4.09 2.16 -4.16
CA TYR A 30 -3.17 1.05 -4.07
C TYR A 30 -3.91 -0.26 -4.32
N ILE A 31 -3.39 -1.04 -5.25
CA ILE A 31 -4.06 -2.22 -5.79
C ILE A 31 -3.20 -3.46 -5.47
N LYS A 32 -3.81 -4.44 -4.80
CA LYS A 32 -3.12 -5.70 -4.50
C LYS A 32 -2.71 -6.38 -5.78
N ALA A 33 -1.42 -6.70 -5.91
CA ALA A 33 -0.87 -7.44 -7.03
C ALA A 33 -0.62 -8.89 -6.67
N THR A 34 0.12 -9.11 -5.60
CA THR A 34 0.63 -10.45 -5.24
C THR A 34 0.65 -10.65 -3.73
N GLU A 35 0.80 -11.92 -3.35
CA GLU A 35 0.99 -12.36 -1.98
C GLU A 35 1.95 -13.56 -1.98
N GLY A 36 2.95 -13.53 -1.09
CA GLY A 36 3.92 -14.62 -1.02
C GLY A 36 4.66 -14.85 -2.34
N ALA A 37 5.14 -16.09 -2.55
CA ALA A 37 5.98 -16.40 -3.70
C ALA A 37 5.20 -16.72 -4.98
N THR A 38 3.90 -17.06 -4.89
CA THR A 38 3.17 -17.64 -6.03
C THR A 38 1.77 -17.07 -6.27
N HIS A 39 1.19 -16.37 -5.30
CA HIS A 39 -0.19 -15.87 -5.43
C HIS A 39 -0.23 -14.54 -6.17
N GLN A 40 -1.06 -14.48 -7.20
CA GLN A 40 -1.45 -13.25 -7.89
C GLN A 40 -2.91 -12.94 -7.54
N ASP A 41 -3.21 -11.69 -7.22
CA ASP A 41 -4.59 -11.24 -7.00
C ASP A 41 -5.39 -11.33 -8.32
N THR A 42 -6.54 -11.99 -8.27
CA THR A 42 -7.34 -12.30 -9.47
C THR A 42 -7.93 -11.08 -10.15
N ARG A 43 -8.01 -9.94 -9.48
CA ARG A 43 -8.54 -8.69 -10.01
C ARG A 43 -7.47 -7.66 -10.35
N TYR A 44 -6.19 -7.99 -10.14
CA TYR A 44 -5.11 -7.03 -10.34
C TYR A 44 -5.08 -6.46 -11.75
N ASP A 45 -5.06 -7.31 -12.76
CA ASP A 45 -4.93 -6.88 -14.17
C ASP A 45 -6.04 -5.90 -14.56
N TYR A 46 -7.27 -6.20 -14.17
CA TYR A 46 -8.40 -5.32 -14.42
C TYR A 46 -8.28 -4.01 -13.62
N ASN A 47 -8.03 -4.11 -12.31
CA ASN A 47 -8.03 -2.93 -11.44
C ASN A 47 -6.92 -1.95 -11.78
N ILE A 48 -5.69 -2.43 -12.02
CA ILE A 48 -4.56 -1.54 -12.31
C ILE A 48 -4.77 -0.78 -13.63
N ALA A 49 -5.28 -1.44 -14.65
CA ALA A 49 -5.55 -0.83 -15.95
C ALA A 49 -6.74 0.12 -15.90
N ALA A 50 -7.88 -0.32 -15.39
CA ALA A 50 -9.12 0.46 -15.39
C ALA A 50 -9.05 1.68 -14.47
N ALA A 51 -8.43 1.57 -13.29
CA ALA A 51 -8.22 2.72 -12.41
C ALA A 51 -7.40 3.81 -13.11
N ARG A 52 -6.29 3.41 -13.71
CA ARG A 52 -5.40 4.34 -14.39
C ARG A 52 -6.05 4.99 -15.62
N GLU A 53 -6.78 4.23 -16.41
CA GLU A 53 -7.55 4.74 -17.56
C GLU A 53 -8.56 5.80 -17.17
N ASN A 54 -9.08 5.74 -15.96
CA ASN A 54 -10.04 6.71 -15.44
C ASN A 54 -9.38 7.86 -14.66
N GLY A 55 -8.06 8.03 -14.78
CA GLY A 55 -7.35 9.17 -14.22
C GLY A 55 -7.00 9.07 -12.73
N ILE A 56 -7.17 7.91 -12.12
CA ILE A 56 -6.75 7.65 -10.74
C ILE A 56 -5.27 7.27 -10.74
N LYS A 57 -4.47 7.92 -9.90
CA LYS A 57 -3.07 7.55 -9.72
C LYS A 57 -2.95 6.21 -9.03
N VAL A 58 -2.20 5.28 -9.61
CA VAL A 58 -2.14 3.89 -9.13
C VAL A 58 -0.76 3.48 -8.66
N GLY A 59 -0.74 2.71 -7.57
CA GLY A 59 0.40 1.94 -7.10
C GLY A 59 -0.03 0.52 -6.82
N SER A 60 0.93 -0.37 -6.72
CA SER A 60 0.71 -1.79 -6.47
C SER A 60 1.26 -2.20 -5.11
N TYR A 61 0.60 -3.13 -4.42
CA TYR A 61 1.13 -3.65 -3.18
C TYR A 61 1.27 -5.17 -3.18
N HIS A 62 2.24 -5.63 -2.40
CA HIS A 62 2.53 -7.04 -2.15
C HIS A 62 2.24 -7.37 -0.69
N TYR A 63 1.46 -8.42 -0.45
CA TYR A 63 1.27 -8.95 0.89
C TYR A 63 2.45 -9.88 1.22
N PHE A 64 3.29 -9.41 2.15
CA PHE A 64 4.56 -10.04 2.47
C PHE A 64 4.43 -11.13 3.55
N HIS A 65 5.04 -12.29 3.30
CA HIS A 65 5.13 -13.39 4.26
C HIS A 65 6.57 -13.53 4.75
N PRO A 66 6.87 -13.19 6.03
CA PRO A 66 8.26 -13.27 6.54
C PRO A 66 8.89 -14.65 6.52
N ASP A 67 8.08 -15.72 6.55
CA ASP A 67 8.53 -17.10 6.50
C ASP A 67 8.70 -17.68 5.09
N VAL A 68 8.52 -16.86 4.06
CA VAL A 68 8.69 -17.22 2.65
C VAL A 68 9.95 -16.55 2.08
N PRO A 69 10.74 -17.21 1.23
CA PRO A 69 11.95 -16.60 0.67
C PRO A 69 11.69 -15.26 0.01
N VAL A 70 12.45 -14.25 0.42
CA VAL A 70 12.28 -12.86 -0.02
C VAL A 70 12.44 -12.71 -1.53
N LYS A 71 13.48 -13.33 -2.09
CA LYS A 71 13.76 -13.23 -3.52
C LYS A 71 12.62 -13.76 -4.38
N GLU A 72 12.04 -14.90 -3.98
CA GLU A 72 10.90 -15.48 -4.69
C GLU A 72 9.66 -14.56 -4.64
N GLN A 73 9.43 -13.92 -3.50
CA GLN A 73 8.36 -12.95 -3.38
C GLN A 73 8.59 -11.73 -4.27
N ALA A 74 9.81 -11.22 -4.32
CA ALA A 74 10.17 -10.11 -5.20
C ALA A 74 10.00 -10.47 -6.67
N GLU A 75 10.44 -11.64 -7.08
CA GLU A 75 10.27 -12.15 -8.46
C GLU A 75 8.78 -12.23 -8.82
N ASN A 76 7.94 -12.77 -7.93
CA ASN A 76 6.50 -12.83 -8.14
C ASN A 76 5.91 -11.43 -8.34
N PHE A 77 6.21 -10.51 -7.43
CA PHE A 77 5.69 -9.14 -7.49
C PHE A 77 6.15 -8.39 -8.75
N LEU A 78 7.44 -8.42 -9.05
CA LEU A 78 8.00 -7.73 -10.20
C LEU A 78 7.50 -8.30 -11.52
N HIS A 79 7.39 -9.62 -11.63
CA HIS A 79 6.87 -10.27 -12.83
C HIS A 79 5.45 -9.78 -13.18
N ILE A 80 4.61 -9.63 -12.19
CA ILE A 80 3.22 -9.20 -12.38
C ILE A 80 3.12 -7.68 -12.60
N THR A 81 3.80 -6.90 -11.79
CA THR A 81 3.63 -5.44 -11.80
C THR A 81 4.35 -4.74 -12.94
N CYS A 82 5.47 -5.28 -13.43
CA CYS A 82 6.21 -4.69 -14.56
C CYS A 82 5.46 -4.79 -15.90
N ALA A 83 4.39 -5.56 -15.96
CA ALA A 83 3.52 -5.62 -17.13
C ALA A 83 2.61 -4.39 -17.30
N TYR A 84 2.53 -3.53 -16.28
CA TYR A 84 1.65 -2.36 -16.28
C TYR A 84 2.39 -1.10 -15.87
N PRO A 85 2.01 0.07 -16.42
CA PRO A 85 2.53 1.35 -15.92
C PRO A 85 2.13 1.59 -14.47
N GLN A 86 3.05 2.11 -13.68
CA GLN A 86 2.87 2.46 -12.28
C GLN A 86 3.01 3.97 -12.11
N ASP A 87 2.11 4.62 -11.39
CA ASP A 87 2.21 6.04 -11.07
C ASP A 87 2.91 6.28 -9.73
N LEU A 88 2.63 5.42 -8.75
CA LEU A 88 3.09 5.56 -7.38
C LEU A 88 4.14 4.50 -7.04
N VAL A 89 4.98 4.81 -6.04
CA VAL A 89 5.94 3.85 -5.49
C VAL A 89 5.23 2.58 -5.03
N PRO A 90 5.85 1.40 -5.17
CA PRO A 90 5.25 0.15 -4.70
C PRO A 90 5.08 0.15 -3.19
N ALA A 91 4.13 -0.62 -2.68
CA ALA A 91 3.90 -0.77 -1.25
C ALA A 91 4.14 -2.21 -0.80
N ILE A 92 4.70 -2.34 0.40
CA ILE A 92 4.94 -3.61 1.08
C ILE A 92 3.97 -3.68 2.25
N ASP A 93 3.05 -4.65 2.21
CA ASP A 93 2.09 -4.90 3.26
C ASP A 93 2.65 -5.98 4.20
N ILE A 94 2.98 -5.58 5.43
CA ILE A 94 3.52 -6.46 6.47
C ILE A 94 2.63 -6.44 7.70
N GLU A 95 1.96 -7.57 7.97
CA GLU A 95 0.97 -7.68 9.03
C GLU A 95 1.15 -8.89 9.93
N GLU A 96 2.08 -9.78 9.59
CA GLU A 96 2.34 -11.00 10.35
C GLU A 96 3.83 -11.22 10.57
N CYS A 97 4.20 -11.83 11.69
CA CYS A 97 5.60 -12.05 12.03
C CYS A 97 6.16 -13.39 11.50
N GLY A 98 5.31 -14.36 11.14
CA GLY A 98 5.75 -15.65 10.63
C GLY A 98 6.70 -16.41 11.57
N GLY A 99 6.62 -16.15 12.87
CA GLY A 99 7.54 -16.73 13.84
C GLY A 99 8.93 -16.07 13.89
N MET A 100 9.13 -14.99 13.16
CA MET A 100 10.42 -14.28 13.07
C MET A 100 10.56 -13.22 14.16
N SER A 101 11.81 -12.92 14.54
CA SER A 101 12.12 -11.81 15.44
C SER A 101 11.97 -10.45 14.75
N PRO A 102 11.87 -9.34 15.49
CA PRO A 102 11.86 -8.00 14.89
C PRO A 102 13.04 -7.75 13.96
N GLN A 103 14.24 -8.18 14.33
CA GLN A 103 15.42 -8.00 13.49
C GLN A 103 15.33 -8.79 12.19
N GLN A 104 14.86 -10.04 12.25
CA GLN A 104 14.68 -10.88 11.06
C GLN A 104 13.64 -10.28 10.10
N ILE A 105 12.53 -9.76 10.65
CA ILE A 105 11.50 -9.09 9.85
C ILE A 105 12.06 -7.85 9.17
N CYS A 106 12.76 -6.99 9.91
CA CYS A 106 13.35 -5.77 9.36
C CYS A 106 14.38 -6.08 8.28
N ASP A 107 15.24 -7.08 8.48
CA ASP A 107 16.22 -7.51 7.48
C ASP A 107 15.55 -8.03 6.21
N SER A 108 14.49 -8.82 6.35
CA SER A 108 13.73 -9.35 5.23
C SER A 108 13.04 -8.26 4.41
N ILE A 109 12.41 -7.32 5.10
CA ILE A 109 11.74 -6.18 4.43
C ILE A 109 12.77 -5.29 3.74
N ALA A 110 13.89 -5.00 4.39
CA ALA A 110 14.97 -4.19 3.79
C ALA A 110 15.53 -4.85 2.54
N TYR A 111 15.70 -6.16 2.55
CA TYR A 111 16.14 -6.91 1.37
C TYR A 111 15.09 -6.86 0.25
N PHE A 112 13.82 -7.12 0.57
CA PHE A 112 12.74 -7.01 -0.41
C PHE A 112 12.67 -5.60 -1.00
N ALA A 113 12.74 -4.58 -0.16
CA ALA A 113 12.75 -3.18 -0.59
C ALA A 113 13.91 -2.85 -1.52
N SER A 114 15.10 -3.40 -1.26
CA SER A 114 16.27 -3.20 -2.12
C SER A 114 16.06 -3.75 -3.52
N LEU A 115 15.40 -4.89 -3.65
CA LEU A 115 15.05 -5.48 -4.94
C LEU A 115 14.02 -4.63 -5.71
N LEU A 116 13.05 -4.05 -5.01
CA LEU A 116 12.09 -3.13 -5.62
C LEU A 116 12.76 -1.83 -6.03
N GLN A 117 13.71 -1.33 -5.24
CA GLN A 117 14.46 -0.12 -5.53
C GLN A 117 15.35 -0.25 -6.77
N GLU A 118 15.90 -1.42 -7.03
CA GLU A 118 16.62 -1.70 -8.27
C GLU A 118 15.74 -1.50 -9.50
N GLN A 119 14.47 -1.85 -9.41
CA GLN A 119 13.52 -1.75 -10.52
C GLN A 119 13.00 -0.32 -10.72
N TRP A 120 12.59 0.35 -9.65
CA TRP A 120 11.89 1.63 -9.75
C TRP A 120 12.70 2.83 -9.26
N HIS A 121 13.91 2.62 -8.76
CA HIS A 121 14.80 3.70 -8.26
C HIS A 121 14.14 4.58 -7.19
N ALA A 122 13.30 3.97 -6.36
CA ALA A 122 12.57 4.63 -5.30
C ALA A 122 12.38 3.70 -4.11
N LEU A 123 12.36 4.28 -2.90
CA LEU A 123 12.02 3.52 -1.71
C LEU A 123 10.53 3.18 -1.70
N PRO A 124 10.17 1.93 -1.42
CA PRO A 124 8.76 1.54 -1.33
C PRO A 124 8.10 2.11 -0.10
N LEU A 125 6.77 2.22 -0.17
CA LEU A 125 5.90 2.55 0.94
C LEU A 125 5.72 1.33 1.84
N ILE A 126 5.96 1.48 3.13
CA ILE A 126 5.77 0.40 4.11
C ILE A 126 4.38 0.54 4.73
N TYR A 127 3.53 -0.47 4.53
CA TYR A 127 2.20 -0.54 5.13
C TYR A 127 2.14 -1.57 6.24
N THR A 128 1.60 -1.14 7.39
CA THR A 128 1.24 -2.03 8.49
C THR A 128 0.23 -1.34 9.41
N HIS A 129 -0.29 -2.06 10.40
CA HIS A 129 -1.08 -1.44 11.46
C HIS A 129 -0.21 -1.02 12.64
N GLN A 130 -0.72 -0.09 13.43
CA GLN A 130 0.04 0.56 14.51
C GLN A 130 0.70 -0.40 15.48
N LYS A 131 -0.01 -1.45 15.93
CA LYS A 131 0.54 -2.43 16.88
C LYS A 131 1.75 -3.17 16.32
N PHE A 132 1.68 -3.58 15.06
CA PHE A 132 2.78 -4.28 14.40
C PHE A 132 3.99 -3.37 14.23
N TYR A 133 3.77 -2.13 13.82
CA TYR A 133 4.82 -1.13 13.72
C TYR A 133 5.55 -0.95 15.04
N ASN A 134 4.82 -0.69 16.11
CA ASN A 134 5.40 -0.46 17.43
C ASN A 134 6.17 -1.67 17.96
N ARG A 135 5.71 -2.87 17.64
CA ARG A 135 6.37 -4.10 18.12
C ARG A 135 7.58 -4.50 17.28
N TYR A 136 7.53 -4.33 15.97
CA TYR A 136 8.50 -4.94 15.05
C TYR A 136 9.32 -3.95 14.22
N LEU A 137 8.80 -2.76 13.91
CA LEU A 137 9.37 -1.92 12.85
C LEU A 137 9.90 -0.57 13.30
N GLN A 138 9.62 -0.14 14.53
CA GLN A 138 10.01 1.20 14.97
C GLN A 138 11.52 1.43 14.85
N ASN A 139 11.90 2.65 14.50
CA ASN A 139 13.29 3.11 14.30
C ASN A 139 14.06 2.44 13.14
N SER A 140 13.44 1.55 12.36
CA SER A 140 14.15 0.75 11.34
C SER A 140 13.96 1.26 9.91
N PHE A 141 12.93 2.05 9.64
CA PHE A 141 12.56 2.48 8.28
C PHE A 141 12.34 4.00 8.21
N ASN A 142 13.16 4.79 8.88
CA ASN A 142 12.97 6.23 9.01
C ASN A 142 13.04 6.99 7.67
N GLU A 143 13.77 6.45 6.69
CA GLU A 143 13.90 7.04 5.36
C GLU A 143 12.78 6.62 4.38
N TYR A 144 12.00 5.60 4.75
CA TYR A 144 10.92 5.09 3.91
C TYR A 144 9.63 5.85 4.14
N PRO A 145 8.83 6.09 3.10
CA PRO A 145 7.47 6.55 3.33
C PRO A 145 6.68 5.47 4.09
N LEU A 146 5.82 5.91 4.99
CA LEU A 146 5.13 5.03 5.95
C LEU A 146 3.62 5.20 5.85
N TRP A 147 2.92 4.07 5.78
CA TRP A 147 1.47 3.97 5.68
C TRP A 147 0.95 3.12 6.84
N ILE A 148 0.20 3.74 7.75
CA ILE A 148 -0.26 3.08 8.96
C ILE A 148 -1.77 2.98 9.00
N ALA A 149 -2.26 1.78 9.32
CA ALA A 149 -3.66 1.53 9.61
C ALA A 149 -3.93 1.73 11.10
N ARG A 150 -4.89 2.57 11.39
CA ARG A 150 -5.51 2.70 12.70
C ARG A 150 -6.95 3.13 12.55
N TYR A 151 -7.87 2.29 13.03
CA TYR A 151 -9.30 2.53 12.91
C TYR A 151 -9.88 3.04 14.22
N GLY A 152 -10.92 3.87 14.12
CA GLY A 152 -11.73 4.28 15.23
C GLY A 152 -12.99 3.44 15.36
N PHE A 153 -13.68 3.65 16.47
CA PHE A 153 -14.97 3.06 16.74
C PHE A 153 -16.04 4.16 16.74
N PHE A 154 -17.13 3.97 16.01
CA PHE A 154 -18.17 4.99 15.77
C PHE A 154 -17.60 6.26 15.10
N LEU A 155 -17.81 7.41 15.72
CA LEU A 155 -17.37 8.73 15.21
C LEU A 155 -15.92 9.06 15.61
N ILE A 156 -15.28 8.25 16.42
CA ILE A 156 -13.91 8.50 16.88
C ILE A 156 -12.93 7.93 15.87
N LYS A 157 -12.10 8.80 15.29
CA LYS A 157 -11.01 8.43 14.37
C LYS A 157 -9.68 8.75 15.06
N PRO A 158 -9.16 7.84 15.90
CA PRO A 158 -7.90 8.08 16.60
C PRO A 158 -6.74 8.12 15.60
N ARG A 159 -5.96 9.20 15.66
CA ARG A 159 -4.75 9.32 14.84
C ARG A 159 -3.74 8.24 15.23
N PRO A 160 -2.94 7.74 14.28
CA PRO A 160 -1.83 6.86 14.61
C PRO A 160 -0.89 7.49 15.64
N GLN A 161 -0.50 6.70 16.63
CA GLN A 161 0.48 7.08 17.64
C GLN A 161 1.57 6.02 17.66
N LEU A 162 2.69 6.36 17.05
CA LEU A 162 3.84 5.47 16.96
C LEU A 162 4.79 5.75 18.11
N GLU A 163 5.34 4.70 18.72
CA GLU A 163 6.20 4.81 19.91
C GLU A 163 7.51 5.53 19.65
N ASP A 164 7.95 5.60 18.39
CA ASP A 164 9.12 6.37 17.98
C ASP A 164 8.78 7.82 17.58
N ASP A 165 7.59 8.29 17.88
CA ASP A 165 7.08 9.64 17.60
C ASP A 165 7.00 9.99 16.11
N ARG A 166 7.15 9.02 15.22
CA ARG A 166 7.05 9.24 13.79
C ARG A 166 5.59 9.50 13.38
N THR A 167 5.39 10.47 12.50
CA THR A 167 4.09 10.72 11.84
C THR A 167 4.05 9.93 10.54
N PRO A 168 3.06 9.05 10.32
CA PRO A 168 2.93 8.34 9.06
C PRO A 168 2.57 9.31 7.92
N ASP A 169 3.02 8.98 6.73
CA ASP A 169 2.74 9.76 5.51
C ASP A 169 1.32 9.50 4.99
N VAL A 170 0.87 8.27 5.12
CA VAL A 170 -0.49 7.84 4.75
C VAL A 170 -1.15 7.19 5.96
N TRP A 171 -2.39 7.56 6.21
CA TRP A 171 -3.21 6.97 7.27
C TRP A 171 -4.40 6.24 6.67
N GLN A 172 -4.45 4.92 6.84
CA GLN A 172 -5.66 4.13 6.57
C GLN A 172 -6.57 4.27 7.79
N TYR A 173 -7.59 5.11 7.66
CA TYR A 173 -8.41 5.49 8.79
C TYR A 173 -9.73 4.71 8.90
N SER A 174 -10.08 3.92 7.88
CA SER A 174 -11.29 3.12 7.88
C SER A 174 -11.13 1.90 6.98
N ASN A 175 -11.68 0.77 7.42
CA ASN A 175 -11.89 -0.43 6.62
C ASN A 175 -13.39 -0.66 6.32
N ARG A 176 -14.21 0.36 6.53
CA ARG A 176 -15.67 0.33 6.36
C ARG A 176 -16.18 1.45 5.47
N GLY A 177 -15.32 1.95 4.60
CA GLY A 177 -15.69 3.01 3.69
C GLY A 177 -16.71 2.56 2.65
N LYS A 178 -17.40 3.54 2.09
CA LYS A 178 -18.29 3.36 0.96
C LYS A 178 -17.91 4.32 -0.14
N VAL A 179 -17.74 3.78 -1.33
CA VAL A 179 -17.40 4.54 -2.53
C VAL A 179 -18.33 4.09 -3.65
N ASP A 180 -18.94 5.02 -4.34
CA ASP A 180 -19.77 4.70 -5.48
C ASP A 180 -18.94 4.00 -6.56
N GLY A 181 -19.45 2.91 -7.09
CA GLY A 181 -18.74 2.03 -8.02
C GLY A 181 -18.14 0.79 -7.36
N ILE A 182 -18.10 0.75 -6.03
CA ILE A 182 -17.64 -0.41 -5.26
C ILE A 182 -18.81 -0.95 -4.42
N LYS A 183 -19.13 -2.22 -4.59
CA LYS A 183 -20.12 -2.90 -3.75
C LYS A 183 -19.46 -3.31 -2.43
N GLY A 184 -20.09 -2.96 -1.31
CA GLY A 184 -19.59 -3.31 0.00
C GLY A 184 -18.52 -2.35 0.51
N ARG A 185 -17.66 -2.86 1.37
CA ARG A 185 -16.70 -2.05 2.11
C ARG A 185 -15.38 -1.89 1.37
N VAL A 186 -14.77 -0.72 1.53
CA VAL A 186 -13.46 -0.42 0.98
C VAL A 186 -12.62 0.34 2.02
N ASP A 187 -11.32 0.14 1.98
CA ASP A 187 -10.38 0.84 2.83
C ASP A 187 -10.19 2.28 2.35
N LEU A 188 -10.24 3.21 3.29
CA LEU A 188 -10.09 4.65 3.02
C LEU A 188 -8.79 5.17 3.63
N ASN A 189 -8.09 5.99 2.86
CA ASN A 189 -6.78 6.53 3.21
C ASN A 189 -6.72 8.05 3.02
N ALA A 190 -5.92 8.70 3.85
CA ALA A 190 -5.63 10.12 3.73
C ALA A 190 -4.14 10.37 3.82
N LEU A 191 -3.63 11.31 3.02
CA LEU A 191 -2.26 11.78 3.15
C LEU A 191 -2.12 12.63 4.40
N ARG A 192 -0.98 12.52 5.09
CA ARG A 192 -0.74 13.14 6.39
C ARG A 192 0.54 13.97 6.38
N GLY A 193 0.67 14.82 7.40
CA GLY A 193 1.84 15.67 7.54
C GLY A 193 1.97 16.67 6.40
N THR A 194 3.17 16.85 5.92
CA THR A 194 3.49 17.75 4.80
C THR A 194 3.52 17.03 3.45
N ILE A 195 3.30 15.71 3.43
CA ILE A 195 3.37 14.94 2.21
C ILE A 195 2.21 15.26 1.26
N LYS A 196 2.54 15.30 -0.02
CA LYS A 196 1.58 15.43 -1.11
C LYS A 196 1.64 14.16 -1.97
N LEU A 197 0.61 13.93 -2.77
CA LEU A 197 0.54 12.74 -3.62
C LEU A 197 1.74 12.63 -4.57
N ASN A 198 2.21 13.73 -5.12
CA ASN A 198 3.38 13.71 -6.01
C ASN A 198 4.68 13.31 -5.29
N ASP A 199 4.76 13.36 -3.97
CA ASP A 199 5.90 12.84 -3.22
C ASP A 199 5.97 11.30 -3.26
N LEU A 200 4.84 10.65 -3.54
CA LEU A 200 4.76 9.19 -3.74
C LEU A 200 4.82 8.80 -5.22
N GLU A 201 4.82 9.74 -6.14
CA GLU A 201 4.90 9.43 -7.57
C GLU A 201 6.31 8.97 -7.97
N LEU A 202 6.33 7.96 -8.84
CA LEU A 202 7.56 7.53 -9.49
C LEU A 202 8.03 8.62 -10.44
N VAL A 203 9.32 8.98 -10.35
CA VAL A 203 9.91 9.95 -11.28
C VAL A 203 9.96 9.31 -12.66
N LYS A 204 9.33 9.94 -13.66
CA LYS A 204 9.43 9.50 -15.04
C LYS A 204 10.88 9.64 -15.46
N GLN A 205 11.53 8.54 -15.83
CA GLN A 205 12.80 8.61 -16.53
C GLN A 205 12.54 9.26 -17.88
N ILE A 206 13.19 10.38 -18.12
CA ILE A 206 13.19 11.09 -19.40
C ILE A 206 14.06 10.32 -20.39
#